data_e9bfa0d4a824d57fffb90f0b5bb16d59
#
_entry.id   e9bfa0d4a824d57fffb90f0b5bb16d59
#
_cell.length_a   1.000
_cell.length_b   1.000
_cell.length_c   1.000
_cell.angle_alpha   90.00
_cell.angle_beta   90.00
_cell.angle_gamma   90.00
#
_symmetry.space_group_name_H-M   'P 1'
#
loop_
_entity.id
_entity.type
_entity.pdbx_description
1 polymer ?
#
loop_
_entity_poly.entity_id
_entity_poly.type
_entity_poly.pdbx_seq_one_letter_code
_entity_poly.pdbx_strand_id
1 'polypeptide(L)'
;MRSCGVDEKYITGDASDYEKFCKWAECLGKAIGNPLFHWSHLELQRYFGYNGVLNKNTADEVWNLCNEKLQQPSMSVRNLIKQSNVTLICTTDDPIDSLEWHKKLAADDTFDVKVLPAWRPDKAMNIEKPDYLDYLEKLAAAAGMTEINSFASLKEALKNRMAFFASMGCNVSDHALEYVMYYPASDDELEEIFLKRLNKMVLTKEEELKFKTAFMLFVGKEYHKLDWAMQLHYGCKRDNNTLMFEKLGPDTGYDLSLIHI
;
A
#
# COMPACT_ATOMS: atom_id res chain seq x y z
N MET A 1 -0.99 -8.89 18.61
CA MET A 1 -1.56 -8.41 19.91
C MET A 1 -2.97 -8.94 20.13
N ARG A 2 -3.94 -8.75 19.24
CA ARG A 2 -5.33 -9.26 19.40
C ARG A 2 -5.38 -10.76 19.65
N SER A 3 -4.65 -11.56 18.89
CA SER A 3 -4.54 -13.02 19.09
C SER A 3 -3.95 -13.42 20.46
N CYS A 4 -3.29 -12.49 21.14
CA CYS A 4 -2.78 -12.68 22.51
C CYS A 4 -3.75 -12.20 23.58
N GLY A 5 -4.96 -11.77 23.22
CA GLY A 5 -5.98 -11.28 24.14
C GLY A 5 -5.72 -9.86 24.67
N VAL A 6 -4.95 -9.07 23.96
CA VAL A 6 -4.72 -7.65 24.32
C VAL A 6 -5.94 -6.83 23.95
N ASP A 7 -6.42 -6.02 24.89
CA ASP A 7 -7.54 -5.11 24.68
C ASP A 7 -7.25 -4.08 23.60
N GLU A 8 -8.27 -3.72 22.82
CA GLU A 8 -8.16 -2.79 21.70
C GLU A 8 -7.67 -1.40 22.10
N LYS A 9 -7.91 -1.00 23.36
CA LYS A 9 -7.36 0.23 23.94
C LYS A 9 -5.85 0.35 23.75
N TYR A 10 -5.12 -0.76 23.85
CA TYR A 10 -3.64 -0.81 23.70
C TYR A 10 -3.18 -1.10 22.27
N ILE A 11 -4.08 -1.17 21.30
CA ILE A 11 -3.75 -1.45 19.89
C ILE A 11 -4.05 -0.21 19.05
N THR A 12 -5.31 0.12 18.84
CA THR A 12 -5.76 1.29 18.09
C THR A 12 -6.40 2.37 18.96
N GLY A 13 -6.64 2.09 20.23
CA GLY A 13 -7.30 3.01 21.17
C GLY A 13 -6.34 4.06 21.76
N ASP A 14 -6.77 4.67 22.85
CA ASP A 14 -6.22 5.88 23.47
C ASP A 14 -5.17 5.65 24.57
N ALA A 15 -4.71 4.41 24.77
CA ALA A 15 -3.59 4.15 25.68
C ALA A 15 -2.32 4.92 25.21
N SER A 16 -1.49 5.32 26.18
CA SER A 16 -0.22 5.99 25.86
C SER A 16 0.71 5.09 25.04
N ASP A 17 1.64 5.69 24.31
CA ASP A 17 2.62 4.95 23.50
C ASP A 17 3.44 3.99 24.37
N TYR A 18 3.80 4.40 25.58
CA TYR A 18 4.49 3.55 26.53
C TYR A 18 3.67 2.32 26.94
N GLU A 19 2.38 2.49 27.27
CA GLU A 19 1.51 1.37 27.61
C GLU A 19 1.33 0.40 26.42
N LYS A 20 1.18 0.95 25.20
CA LYS A 20 1.12 0.16 23.97
C LYS A 20 2.42 -0.63 23.74
N PHE A 21 3.58 0.00 23.94
CA PHE A 21 4.87 -0.65 23.84
C PHE A 21 5.05 -1.77 24.89
N CYS A 22 4.66 -1.55 26.13
CA CYS A 22 4.70 -2.58 27.17
C CYS A 22 3.84 -3.80 26.80
N LYS A 23 2.66 -3.58 26.23
CA LYS A 23 1.79 -4.66 25.75
C LYS A 23 2.38 -5.39 24.53
N TRP A 24 3.07 -4.68 23.65
CA TRP A 24 3.82 -5.29 22.56
C TRP A 24 4.96 -6.18 23.10
N ALA A 25 5.77 -5.68 24.02
CA ALA A 25 6.85 -6.43 24.66
C ALA A 25 6.35 -7.71 25.35
N GLU A 26 5.20 -7.64 26.05
CA GLU A 26 4.56 -8.80 26.65
C GLU A 26 4.12 -9.85 25.61
N CYS A 27 3.66 -9.39 24.44
CA CYS A 27 3.21 -10.28 23.35
C CYS A 27 4.35 -10.97 22.63
N LEU A 28 5.54 -10.34 22.52
CA LEU A 28 6.65 -10.90 21.77
C LEU A 28 7.08 -12.27 22.26
N GLY A 29 7.04 -12.52 23.58
CA GLY A 29 7.33 -13.84 24.14
C GLY A 29 6.39 -14.96 23.66
N LYS A 30 5.18 -14.59 23.19
CA LYS A 30 4.20 -15.52 22.61
C LYS A 30 4.34 -15.65 21.09
N ALA A 31 5.15 -14.79 20.47
CA ALA A 31 5.35 -14.73 19.03
C ALA A 31 6.60 -15.47 18.54
N ILE A 32 7.17 -16.35 19.35
CA ILE A 32 8.31 -17.21 18.98
C ILE A 32 7.92 -18.05 17.74
N GLY A 33 8.77 -17.99 16.69
CA GLY A 33 8.49 -18.60 15.38
C GLY A 33 7.74 -17.69 14.40
N ASN A 34 7.23 -16.54 14.85
CA ASN A 34 6.70 -15.51 13.97
C ASN A 34 7.83 -14.56 13.52
N PRO A 35 7.90 -14.14 12.26
CA PRO A 35 8.92 -13.19 11.77
C PRO A 35 9.02 -11.90 12.61
N LEU A 36 7.93 -11.40 13.17
CA LEU A 36 7.93 -10.20 14.00
C LEU A 36 8.81 -10.32 15.26
N PHE A 37 8.94 -11.52 15.82
CA PHE A 37 9.88 -11.76 16.92
C PHE A 37 11.32 -11.48 16.48
N HIS A 38 11.74 -12.01 15.34
CA HIS A 38 13.09 -11.82 14.80
C HIS A 38 13.31 -10.38 14.37
N TRP A 39 12.36 -9.78 13.65
CA TRP A 39 12.50 -8.42 13.13
C TRP A 39 12.64 -7.39 14.26
N SER A 40 11.80 -7.46 15.29
CA SER A 40 11.90 -6.54 16.43
C SER A 40 13.27 -6.62 17.11
N HIS A 41 13.83 -7.83 17.29
CA HIS A 41 15.14 -7.99 17.90
C HIS A 41 16.29 -7.57 16.96
N LEU A 42 16.17 -7.81 15.65
CA LEU A 42 17.15 -7.32 14.67
C LEU A 42 17.18 -5.78 14.60
N GLU A 43 16.04 -5.12 14.67
CA GLU A 43 15.96 -3.66 14.74
C GLU A 43 16.61 -3.12 16.01
N LEU A 44 16.30 -3.71 17.15
CA LEU A 44 16.89 -3.35 18.42
C LEU A 44 18.42 -3.53 18.42
N GLN A 45 18.91 -4.62 17.84
CA GLN A 45 20.35 -4.90 17.72
C GLN A 45 21.04 -3.92 16.77
N ARG A 46 20.50 -3.76 15.56
CA ARG A 46 21.18 -2.99 14.48
C ARG A 46 21.19 -1.50 14.73
N TYR A 47 20.07 -0.94 15.17
CA TYR A 47 19.90 0.50 15.28
C TYR A 47 20.07 1.00 16.71
N PHE A 48 19.69 0.20 17.68
CA PHE A 48 19.74 0.59 19.09
C PHE A 48 20.88 -0.08 19.89
N GLY A 49 21.58 -1.07 19.30
CA GLY A 49 22.69 -1.77 19.96
C GLY A 49 22.26 -2.62 21.15
N TYR A 50 20.97 -2.96 21.23
CA TYR A 50 20.43 -3.81 22.28
C TYR A 50 20.50 -5.28 21.86
N ASN A 51 21.26 -6.10 22.60
CA ASN A 51 21.47 -7.52 22.29
C ASN A 51 20.65 -8.46 23.20
N GLY A 52 19.83 -7.90 24.08
CA GLY A 52 18.93 -8.67 24.95
C GLY A 52 17.65 -9.11 24.25
N VAL A 53 16.76 -9.72 25.01
CA VAL A 53 15.42 -10.10 24.55
C VAL A 53 14.40 -9.13 25.07
N LEU A 54 13.61 -8.54 24.17
CA LEU A 54 12.49 -7.67 24.53
C LEU A 54 11.34 -8.54 25.06
N ASN A 55 10.96 -8.29 26.30
CA ASN A 55 9.86 -8.95 26.97
C ASN A 55 9.30 -8.03 28.08
N LYS A 56 8.30 -8.49 28.82
CA LYS A 56 7.68 -7.72 29.89
C LYS A 56 8.69 -7.16 30.93
N ASN A 57 9.76 -7.91 31.23
CA ASN A 57 10.71 -7.53 32.29
C ASN A 57 11.79 -6.56 31.80
N THR A 58 12.00 -6.46 30.49
CA THR A 58 13.00 -5.60 29.86
C THR A 58 12.37 -4.42 29.14
N ALA A 59 11.04 -4.27 29.18
CA ALA A 59 10.32 -3.23 28.45
C ALA A 59 10.79 -1.83 28.84
N ASP A 60 10.95 -1.54 30.14
CA ASP A 60 11.34 -0.22 30.63
C ASP A 60 12.75 0.16 30.17
N GLU A 61 13.69 -0.78 30.28
CA GLU A 61 15.07 -0.60 29.82
C GLU A 61 15.12 -0.28 28.32
N VAL A 62 14.41 -1.08 27.51
CA VAL A 62 14.40 -0.92 26.05
C VAL A 62 13.69 0.36 25.62
N TRP A 63 12.58 0.70 26.30
CA TRP A 63 11.88 1.96 26.05
C TRP A 63 12.77 3.18 26.25
N ASN A 64 13.47 3.23 27.39
CA ASN A 64 14.36 4.35 27.74
C ASN A 64 15.54 4.43 26.75
N LEU A 65 16.20 3.29 26.48
CA LEU A 65 17.29 3.22 25.52
C LEU A 65 16.89 3.70 24.12
N CYS A 66 15.74 3.23 23.63
CA CYS A 66 15.27 3.62 22.30
C CYS A 66 14.93 5.12 22.24
N ASN A 67 14.24 5.64 23.24
CA ASN A 67 13.88 7.06 23.26
C ASN A 67 15.10 7.98 23.39
N GLU A 68 16.09 7.61 24.18
CA GLU A 68 17.36 8.35 24.25
C GLU A 68 18.07 8.40 22.89
N LYS A 69 18.18 7.26 22.21
CA LYS A 69 18.80 7.18 20.88
C LYS A 69 18.03 7.93 19.80
N LEU A 70 16.71 7.83 19.80
CA LEU A 70 15.87 8.52 18.81
C LEU A 70 15.99 10.05 18.86
N GLN A 71 16.49 10.63 19.95
CA GLN A 71 16.80 12.07 20.03
C GLN A 71 18.08 12.44 19.28
N GLN A 72 18.90 11.49 18.87
CA GLN A 72 20.16 11.76 18.20
C GLN A 72 19.94 12.06 16.72
N PRO A 73 20.68 13.02 16.11
CA PRO A 73 20.59 13.31 14.68
C PRO A 73 20.84 12.09 13.78
N SER A 74 21.69 11.15 14.23
CA SER A 74 21.97 9.89 13.52
C SER A 74 20.75 9.00 13.35
N MET A 75 19.70 9.18 14.15
CA MET A 75 18.46 8.42 14.11
C MET A 75 17.35 9.13 13.33
N SER A 76 17.67 10.21 12.61
CA SER A 76 16.71 10.79 11.64
C SER A 76 16.36 9.79 10.55
N VAL A 77 15.16 9.90 9.97
CA VAL A 77 14.68 9.01 8.89
C VAL A 77 15.71 8.86 7.78
N ARG A 78 16.28 9.96 7.29
CA ARG A 78 17.31 9.94 6.24
C ARG A 78 18.55 9.16 6.66
N ASN A 79 19.01 9.35 7.90
CA ASN A 79 20.19 8.66 8.40
C ASN A 79 19.95 7.17 8.65
N LEU A 80 18.77 6.79 9.08
CA LEU A 80 18.37 5.36 9.18
C LEU A 80 18.35 4.68 7.81
N ILE A 81 17.82 5.35 6.79
CA ILE A 81 17.85 4.85 5.40
C ILE A 81 19.31 4.67 4.93
N LYS A 82 20.18 5.65 5.17
CA LYS A 82 21.61 5.56 4.81
C LYS A 82 22.33 4.45 5.59
N GLN A 83 22.08 4.31 6.88
CA GLN A 83 22.65 3.23 7.70
C GLN A 83 22.23 1.84 7.22
N SER A 84 21.06 1.73 6.58
CA SER A 84 20.55 0.51 6.00
C SER A 84 21.13 0.19 4.60
N ASN A 85 22.08 1.01 4.10
CA ASN A 85 22.69 0.91 2.78
C ASN A 85 21.65 0.89 1.63
N VAL A 86 20.55 1.61 1.80
CA VAL A 86 19.51 1.77 0.77
C VAL A 86 19.99 2.76 -0.28
N THR A 87 19.95 2.37 -1.54
CA THR A 87 20.33 3.22 -2.69
C THR A 87 19.14 3.68 -3.51
N LEU A 88 18.03 2.97 -3.42
CA LEU A 88 16.80 3.24 -4.15
C LEU A 88 15.58 2.87 -3.30
N ILE A 89 14.58 3.76 -3.32
CA ILE A 89 13.26 3.54 -2.73
C ILE A 89 12.23 3.75 -3.84
N CYS A 90 11.30 2.80 -3.99
CA CYS A 90 10.08 3.01 -4.76
C CYS A 90 8.93 3.19 -3.77
N THR A 91 8.20 4.29 -3.93
CA THR A 91 6.98 4.57 -3.14
C THR A 91 5.77 3.85 -3.75
N THR A 92 4.60 4.04 -3.20
CA THR A 92 3.35 3.53 -3.77
C THR A 92 2.46 4.72 -4.07
N ASP A 93 2.24 5.01 -5.36
CA ASP A 93 1.63 6.26 -5.81
C ASP A 93 0.42 5.99 -6.71
N ASP A 94 -0.63 6.76 -6.45
CA ASP A 94 -1.87 6.69 -7.24
C ASP A 94 -1.70 7.47 -8.57
N PRO A 95 -2.33 7.05 -9.67
CA PRO A 95 -2.37 7.79 -10.94
C PRO A 95 -2.66 9.29 -10.83
N ILE A 96 -3.44 9.71 -9.83
CA ILE A 96 -3.81 11.13 -9.65
C ILE A 96 -2.74 11.96 -8.92
N ASP A 97 -1.70 11.33 -8.35
CA ASP A 97 -0.71 12.03 -7.53
C ASP A 97 0.16 12.98 -8.34
N SER A 98 0.43 14.15 -7.76
CA SER A 98 1.24 15.19 -8.39
C SER A 98 2.74 14.89 -8.44
N LEU A 99 3.19 13.93 -7.62
CA LEU A 99 4.58 13.55 -7.40
C LEU A 99 5.49 14.73 -7.01
N GLU A 100 4.94 15.75 -6.37
CA GLU A 100 5.68 16.96 -5.98
C GLU A 100 6.82 16.67 -5.00
N TRP A 101 6.63 15.70 -4.11
CA TRP A 101 7.66 15.30 -3.14
C TRP A 101 8.82 14.58 -3.82
N HIS A 102 8.55 13.78 -4.85
CA HIS A 102 9.60 13.16 -5.68
C HIS A 102 10.45 14.22 -6.38
N LYS A 103 9.80 15.26 -6.94
CA LYS A 103 10.53 16.40 -7.55
C LYS A 103 11.40 17.14 -6.54
N LYS A 104 10.87 17.38 -5.32
CA LYS A 104 11.63 18.04 -4.26
C LYS A 104 12.82 17.21 -3.81
N LEU A 105 12.63 15.89 -3.63
CA LEU A 105 13.72 14.98 -3.24
C LEU A 105 14.77 14.83 -4.34
N ALA A 106 14.36 14.77 -5.60
CA ALA A 106 15.29 14.70 -6.74
C ALA A 106 16.17 15.96 -6.89
N ALA A 107 15.70 17.10 -6.37
CA ALA A 107 16.43 18.37 -6.37
C ALA A 107 17.26 18.62 -5.09
N ASP A 108 17.23 17.68 -4.13
CA ASP A 108 17.90 17.82 -2.83
C ASP A 108 19.25 17.08 -2.84
N ASP A 109 20.32 17.80 -3.09
CA ASP A 109 21.71 17.27 -3.12
C ASP A 109 22.20 16.75 -1.75
N THR A 110 21.46 16.98 -0.67
CA THR A 110 21.81 16.48 0.68
C THR A 110 21.36 15.05 0.93
N PHE A 111 20.55 14.47 0.00
CA PHE A 111 20.04 13.12 0.10
C PHE A 111 20.31 12.34 -1.19
N ASP A 112 21.28 11.45 -1.13
CA ASP A 112 21.83 10.68 -2.24
C ASP A 112 21.03 9.40 -2.60
N VAL A 113 20.02 9.04 -1.81
CA VAL A 113 19.13 7.91 -2.07
C VAL A 113 18.08 8.32 -3.10
N LYS A 114 17.97 7.55 -4.18
CA LYS A 114 16.94 7.79 -5.20
C LYS A 114 15.57 7.41 -4.63
N VAL A 115 14.58 8.32 -4.76
CA VAL A 115 13.19 8.05 -4.41
C VAL A 115 12.36 8.20 -5.67
N LEU A 116 11.87 7.08 -6.20
CA LEU A 116 11.12 7.00 -7.44
C LEU A 116 9.68 6.57 -7.17
N PRO A 117 8.71 7.04 -7.97
CA PRO A 117 7.34 6.58 -7.84
C PRO A 117 7.18 5.14 -8.34
N ALA A 118 6.29 4.38 -7.70
CA ALA A 118 5.75 3.14 -8.24
C ALA A 118 4.26 3.34 -8.55
N TRP A 119 3.86 2.89 -9.72
CA TRP A 119 2.51 3.08 -10.26
C TRP A 119 1.51 2.10 -9.66
N ARG A 120 0.50 2.58 -8.92
CA ARG A 120 -0.56 1.75 -8.32
C ARG A 120 -1.96 2.22 -8.73
N PRO A 121 -2.52 1.70 -9.82
CA PRO A 121 -3.80 2.15 -10.36
C PRO A 121 -5.02 1.40 -9.77
N ASP A 122 -4.95 0.85 -8.57
CA ASP A 122 -5.99 0.00 -7.99
C ASP A 122 -7.35 0.69 -7.90
N LYS A 123 -7.38 2.00 -7.64
CA LYS A 123 -8.65 2.76 -7.61
C LYS A 123 -9.32 2.86 -8.98
N ALA A 124 -8.53 2.90 -10.07
CA ALA A 124 -9.07 2.88 -11.42
C ALA A 124 -9.57 1.48 -11.83
N MET A 125 -9.06 0.42 -11.20
CA MET A 125 -9.48 -0.95 -11.42
C MET A 125 -10.72 -1.34 -10.62
N ASN A 126 -10.89 -0.79 -9.42
CA ASN A 126 -11.93 -1.20 -8.47
C ASN A 126 -13.26 -0.51 -8.77
N ILE A 127 -13.84 -0.81 -9.93
CA ILE A 127 -15.05 -0.21 -10.51
C ILE A 127 -16.27 -0.29 -9.57
N GLU A 128 -16.32 -1.29 -8.70
CA GLU A 128 -17.41 -1.54 -7.75
C GLU A 128 -17.42 -0.58 -6.55
N LYS A 129 -16.33 0.12 -6.28
CA LYS A 129 -16.21 0.96 -5.08
C LYS A 129 -17.14 2.16 -5.13
N PRO A 130 -17.73 2.57 -3.99
CA PRO A 130 -18.68 3.70 -3.94
C PRO A 130 -18.12 5.00 -4.50
N ASP A 131 -16.85 5.30 -4.22
CA ASP A 131 -16.12 6.51 -4.58
C ASP A 131 -15.51 6.48 -6.00
N TYR A 132 -15.80 5.44 -6.80
CA TYR A 132 -15.20 5.26 -8.11
C TYR A 132 -15.46 6.43 -9.07
N LEU A 133 -16.67 6.99 -9.09
CA LEU A 133 -17.02 8.08 -9.98
C LEU A 133 -16.28 9.39 -9.60
N ASP A 134 -16.21 9.69 -8.32
CA ASP A 134 -15.42 10.83 -7.81
C ASP A 134 -13.93 10.66 -8.13
N TYR A 135 -13.45 9.43 -8.14
CA TYR A 135 -12.09 9.13 -8.56
C TYR A 135 -11.87 9.37 -10.05
N LEU A 136 -12.83 9.01 -10.93
CA LEU A 136 -12.73 9.26 -12.37
C LEU A 136 -12.63 10.75 -12.69
N GLU A 137 -13.37 11.62 -11.98
CA GLU A 137 -13.28 13.07 -12.13
C GLU A 137 -11.86 13.59 -11.79
N LYS A 138 -11.29 13.10 -10.69
CA LYS A 138 -9.91 13.44 -10.28
C LYS A 138 -8.88 12.93 -11.28
N LEU A 139 -9.08 11.72 -11.79
CA LEU A 139 -8.20 11.13 -12.80
C LEU A 139 -8.24 11.89 -14.12
N ALA A 140 -9.44 12.29 -14.58
CA ALA A 140 -9.59 13.12 -15.77
C ALA A 140 -8.82 14.44 -15.61
N ALA A 141 -9.02 15.15 -14.51
CA ALA A 141 -8.30 16.38 -14.22
C ALA A 141 -6.77 16.18 -14.19
N ALA A 142 -6.29 15.13 -13.51
CA ALA A 142 -4.85 14.81 -13.45
C ALA A 142 -4.27 14.44 -14.82
N ALA A 143 -5.06 13.81 -15.70
CA ALA A 143 -4.69 13.43 -17.05
C ALA A 143 -4.81 14.58 -18.08
N GLY A 144 -5.28 15.78 -17.67
CA GLY A 144 -5.52 16.91 -18.55
C GLY A 144 -6.72 16.71 -19.48
N MET A 145 -7.68 15.91 -19.07
CA MET A 145 -8.91 15.59 -19.81
C MET A 145 -10.11 16.27 -19.15
N THR A 146 -11.16 16.55 -19.94
CA THR A 146 -12.39 17.16 -19.42
C THR A 146 -13.22 16.15 -18.63
N GLU A 147 -13.31 14.91 -19.13
CA GLU A 147 -14.10 13.85 -18.53
C GLU A 147 -13.61 12.46 -18.97
N ILE A 148 -14.00 11.43 -18.22
CA ILE A 148 -13.85 10.02 -18.57
C ILE A 148 -15.27 9.44 -18.72
N ASN A 149 -15.73 9.26 -19.95
CA ASN A 149 -17.10 8.88 -20.28
C ASN A 149 -17.22 7.53 -21.02
N SER A 150 -16.10 6.81 -21.19
CA SER A 150 -16.02 5.51 -21.84
C SER A 150 -14.83 4.71 -21.31
N PHE A 151 -14.81 3.40 -21.48
CA PHE A 151 -13.64 2.59 -21.15
C PHE A 151 -12.43 2.98 -22.01
N ALA A 152 -12.67 3.42 -23.23
CA ALA A 152 -11.61 3.94 -24.10
C ALA A 152 -10.96 5.21 -23.53
N SER A 153 -11.76 6.18 -23.05
CA SER A 153 -11.24 7.41 -22.43
C SER A 153 -10.55 7.15 -21.09
N LEU A 154 -10.98 6.15 -20.31
CA LEU A 154 -10.24 5.70 -19.13
C LEU A 154 -8.84 5.18 -19.50
N LYS A 155 -8.75 4.34 -20.54
CA LYS A 155 -7.46 3.85 -21.04
C LYS A 155 -6.54 4.98 -21.50
N GLU A 156 -7.09 6.01 -22.13
CA GLU A 156 -6.34 7.21 -22.54
C GLU A 156 -5.83 8.01 -21.34
N ALA A 157 -6.69 8.29 -20.36
CA ALA A 157 -6.31 8.96 -19.13
C ALA A 157 -5.15 8.26 -18.41
N LEU A 158 -5.23 6.93 -18.30
CA LEU A 158 -4.17 6.13 -17.68
C LEU A 158 -2.86 6.19 -18.47
N LYS A 159 -2.90 6.14 -19.82
CA LYS A 159 -1.69 6.30 -20.62
C LYS A 159 -1.04 7.67 -20.46
N ASN A 160 -1.82 8.74 -20.41
CA ASN A 160 -1.31 10.08 -20.14
C ASN A 160 -0.61 10.14 -18.78
N ARG A 161 -1.21 9.53 -17.75
CA ARG A 161 -0.61 9.47 -16.42
C ARG A 161 0.63 8.58 -16.36
N MET A 162 0.63 7.42 -17.05
CA MET A 162 1.81 6.56 -17.17
C MET A 162 2.98 7.31 -17.81
N ALA A 163 2.74 8.09 -18.87
CA ALA A 163 3.77 8.92 -19.49
C ALA A 163 4.35 9.96 -18.52
N PHE A 164 3.51 10.58 -17.69
CA PHE A 164 3.96 11.47 -16.62
C PHE A 164 4.81 10.73 -15.58
N PHE A 165 4.37 9.58 -15.09
CA PHE A 165 5.12 8.77 -14.14
C PHE A 165 6.46 8.30 -14.72
N ALA A 166 6.48 7.87 -15.97
CA ALA A 166 7.72 7.52 -16.68
C ALA A 166 8.70 8.70 -16.73
N SER A 167 8.21 9.91 -16.99
CA SER A 167 9.05 11.13 -16.97
C SER A 167 9.65 11.43 -15.59
N MET A 168 9.06 10.88 -14.51
CA MET A 168 9.53 10.98 -13.13
C MET A 168 10.42 9.81 -12.71
N GLY A 169 10.78 8.92 -13.65
CA GLY A 169 11.65 7.77 -13.41
C GLY A 169 10.94 6.52 -12.90
N CYS A 170 9.61 6.47 -12.95
CA CYS A 170 8.87 5.25 -12.67
C CYS A 170 9.23 4.14 -13.64
N ASN A 171 9.50 2.95 -13.12
CA ASN A 171 9.80 1.74 -13.89
C ASN A 171 9.18 0.47 -13.29
N VAL A 172 8.26 0.63 -12.35
CA VAL A 172 7.61 -0.47 -11.66
C VAL A 172 6.15 -0.14 -11.38
N SER A 173 5.29 -1.12 -11.53
CA SER A 173 3.90 -1.06 -11.06
C SER A 173 3.69 -1.96 -9.86
N ASP A 174 2.70 -1.62 -9.06
CA ASP A 174 2.29 -2.34 -7.86
C ASP A 174 0.76 -2.51 -7.87
N HIS A 175 0.28 -3.73 -7.67
CA HIS A 175 -1.14 -4.06 -7.70
C HIS A 175 -1.53 -4.90 -6.51
N ALA A 176 -2.59 -4.52 -5.80
CA ALA A 176 -3.18 -5.33 -4.74
C ALA A 176 -4.41 -6.07 -5.28
N LEU A 177 -4.32 -7.41 -5.29
CA LEU A 177 -5.36 -8.29 -5.75
C LEU A 177 -5.75 -9.29 -4.65
N GLU A 178 -7.04 -9.55 -4.47
CA GLU A 178 -7.48 -10.64 -3.59
C GLU A 178 -7.04 -11.99 -4.17
N TYR A 179 -7.20 -12.18 -5.47
CA TYR A 179 -6.73 -13.32 -6.26
C TYR A 179 -6.55 -12.90 -7.72
N VAL A 180 -5.85 -13.70 -8.50
CA VAL A 180 -5.69 -13.47 -9.94
C VAL A 180 -6.94 -13.97 -10.66
N MET A 181 -7.75 -13.02 -11.18
CA MET A 181 -8.98 -13.33 -11.91
C MET A 181 -8.72 -13.43 -13.42
N TYR A 182 -9.53 -14.22 -14.11
CA TYR A 182 -9.56 -14.27 -15.56
C TYR A 182 -10.98 -14.55 -16.09
N TYR A 183 -11.64 -13.47 -16.48
CA TYR A 183 -13.01 -13.46 -17.05
C TYR A 183 -12.98 -12.64 -18.34
N PRO A 184 -12.69 -13.26 -19.49
CA PRO A 184 -12.63 -12.54 -20.76
C PRO A 184 -13.99 -11.97 -21.15
N ALA A 185 -13.98 -10.80 -21.78
CA ALA A 185 -15.16 -10.14 -22.31
C ALA A 185 -14.82 -9.43 -23.64
N SER A 186 -15.83 -9.18 -24.47
CA SER A 186 -15.70 -8.38 -25.68
C SER A 186 -15.56 -6.88 -25.34
N ASP A 187 -15.05 -6.10 -26.28
CA ASP A 187 -14.96 -4.65 -26.12
C ASP A 187 -16.35 -4.01 -25.92
N ASP A 188 -17.37 -4.52 -26.60
CA ASP A 188 -18.76 -4.05 -26.46
C ASP A 188 -19.31 -4.31 -25.05
N GLU A 189 -19.10 -5.54 -24.52
CA GLU A 189 -19.50 -5.87 -23.14
C GLU A 189 -18.78 -4.97 -22.12
N LEU A 190 -17.50 -4.70 -22.32
CA LEU A 190 -16.73 -3.84 -21.41
C LEU A 190 -17.23 -2.42 -21.43
N GLU A 191 -17.59 -1.90 -22.59
CA GLU A 191 -18.18 -0.57 -22.70
C GLU A 191 -19.57 -0.52 -22.04
N GLU A 192 -20.41 -1.53 -22.21
CA GLU A 192 -21.71 -1.63 -21.50
C GLU A 192 -21.51 -1.66 -19.98
N ILE A 193 -20.58 -2.46 -19.46
CA ILE A 193 -20.25 -2.52 -18.03
C ILE A 193 -19.81 -1.15 -17.52
N PHE A 194 -18.94 -0.48 -18.25
CA PHE A 194 -18.45 0.82 -17.87
C PHE A 194 -19.56 1.88 -17.85
N LEU A 195 -20.42 1.91 -18.89
CA LEU A 195 -21.57 2.79 -18.97
C LEU A 195 -22.61 2.52 -17.88
N LYS A 196 -22.85 1.26 -17.51
CA LYS A 196 -23.69 0.92 -16.33
C LYS A 196 -23.14 1.60 -15.07
N ARG A 197 -21.84 1.54 -14.85
CA ARG A 197 -21.22 2.17 -13.68
C ARG A 197 -21.33 3.69 -13.70
N LEU A 198 -21.09 4.31 -14.85
CA LEU A 198 -21.28 5.76 -15.02
C LEU A 198 -22.71 6.22 -14.71
N ASN A 199 -23.70 5.38 -15.06
CA ASN A 199 -25.11 5.59 -14.74
C ASN A 199 -25.49 5.19 -13.30
N LYS A 200 -24.50 4.95 -12.41
CA LYS A 200 -24.68 4.56 -11.00
C LYS A 200 -25.46 3.26 -10.81
N MET A 201 -25.51 2.41 -11.82
CA MET A 201 -26.14 1.08 -11.72
C MET A 201 -25.21 0.14 -10.96
N VAL A 202 -25.82 -0.82 -10.25
CA VAL A 202 -25.06 -1.87 -9.54
C VAL A 202 -24.57 -2.90 -10.55
N LEU A 203 -23.28 -3.21 -10.49
CA LEU A 203 -22.67 -4.26 -11.30
C LEU A 203 -22.84 -5.61 -10.64
N THR A 204 -22.99 -6.64 -11.43
CA THR A 204 -22.87 -8.03 -10.95
C THR A 204 -21.40 -8.36 -10.68
N LYS A 205 -21.17 -9.40 -9.87
CA LYS A 205 -19.80 -9.84 -9.60
C LYS A 205 -19.06 -10.29 -10.86
N GLU A 206 -19.76 -10.88 -11.82
CA GLU A 206 -19.16 -11.27 -13.10
C GLU A 206 -18.73 -10.04 -13.92
N GLU A 207 -19.56 -9.02 -13.98
CA GLU A 207 -19.23 -7.74 -14.67
C GLU A 207 -18.01 -7.08 -14.06
N GLU A 208 -17.90 -7.04 -12.72
CA GLU A 208 -16.70 -6.55 -12.03
C GLU A 208 -15.46 -7.33 -12.44
N LEU A 209 -15.52 -8.66 -12.47
CA LEU A 209 -14.38 -9.50 -12.79
C LEU A 209 -13.98 -9.41 -14.26
N LYS A 210 -14.96 -9.26 -15.18
CA LYS A 210 -14.72 -8.97 -16.61
C LYS A 210 -13.95 -7.66 -16.76
N PHE A 211 -14.42 -6.60 -16.12
CA PHE A 211 -13.75 -5.30 -16.15
C PHE A 211 -12.32 -5.35 -15.59
N LYS A 212 -12.14 -5.94 -14.40
CA LYS A 212 -10.82 -6.08 -13.77
C LYS A 212 -9.86 -6.90 -14.62
N THR A 213 -10.33 -7.97 -15.25
CA THR A 213 -9.53 -8.77 -16.19
C THR A 213 -9.06 -7.92 -17.37
N ALA A 214 -9.97 -7.21 -18.03
CA ALA A 214 -9.63 -6.36 -19.17
C ALA A 214 -8.68 -5.21 -18.77
N PHE A 215 -8.89 -4.62 -17.59
CA PHE A 215 -8.02 -3.60 -17.03
C PHE A 215 -6.59 -4.12 -16.85
N MET A 216 -6.42 -5.27 -16.18
CA MET A 216 -5.11 -5.88 -15.95
C MET A 216 -4.40 -6.26 -17.25
N LEU A 217 -5.12 -6.80 -18.23
CA LEU A 217 -4.57 -7.10 -19.54
C LEU A 217 -4.15 -5.84 -20.30
N PHE A 218 -4.91 -4.76 -20.18
CA PHE A 218 -4.57 -3.47 -20.77
C PHE A 218 -3.30 -2.89 -20.14
N VAL A 219 -3.26 -2.74 -18.81
CA VAL A 219 -2.08 -2.14 -18.14
C VAL A 219 -0.84 -2.99 -18.33
N GLY A 220 -0.94 -4.33 -18.31
CA GLY A 220 0.20 -5.21 -18.58
C GLY A 220 0.80 -5.00 -19.98
N LYS A 221 -0.04 -4.77 -21.00
CA LYS A 221 0.44 -4.41 -22.35
C LYS A 221 1.13 -3.05 -22.38
N GLU A 222 0.62 -2.06 -21.65
CA GLU A 222 1.25 -0.74 -21.58
C GLU A 222 2.56 -0.79 -20.78
N TYR A 223 2.63 -1.55 -19.69
CA TYR A 223 3.90 -1.75 -18.95
C TYR A 223 4.98 -2.40 -19.79
N HIS A 224 4.61 -3.40 -20.61
CA HIS A 224 5.54 -4.01 -21.55
C HIS A 224 6.15 -2.98 -22.54
N LYS A 225 5.33 -2.04 -23.03
CA LYS A 225 5.82 -0.97 -23.93
C LYS A 225 6.75 0.02 -23.23
N LEU A 226 6.55 0.23 -21.92
CA LEU A 226 7.33 1.14 -21.08
C LEU A 226 8.55 0.47 -20.44
N ASP A 227 8.73 -0.84 -20.63
CA ASP A 227 9.74 -1.67 -19.97
C ASP A 227 9.63 -1.61 -18.44
N TRP A 228 8.40 -1.61 -17.92
CA TRP A 228 8.13 -1.59 -16.49
C TRP A 228 7.96 -3.00 -15.92
N ALA A 229 8.53 -3.23 -14.74
CA ALA A 229 8.25 -4.43 -13.97
C ALA A 229 6.82 -4.38 -13.39
N MET A 230 6.07 -5.48 -13.53
CA MET A 230 4.72 -5.61 -12.96
C MET A 230 4.76 -6.42 -11.69
N GLN A 231 4.45 -5.79 -10.54
CA GLN A 231 4.35 -6.47 -9.25
C GLN A 231 2.89 -6.77 -8.92
N LEU A 232 2.61 -8.02 -8.60
CA LEU A 232 1.28 -8.48 -8.18
C LEU A 232 1.32 -8.93 -6.73
N HIS A 233 0.68 -8.19 -5.84
CA HIS A 233 0.46 -8.55 -4.45
C HIS A 233 -0.92 -9.20 -4.33
N TYR A 234 -0.98 -10.52 -4.25
CA TYR A 234 -2.24 -11.27 -4.21
C TYR A 234 -2.25 -12.30 -3.06
N GLY A 235 -3.43 -12.88 -2.82
CA GLY A 235 -3.62 -13.91 -1.81
C GLY A 235 -3.90 -13.35 -0.41
N CYS A 236 -4.39 -12.11 -0.32
CA CYS A 236 -4.83 -11.49 0.92
C CYS A 236 -6.32 -11.17 0.83
N LYS A 237 -7.13 -11.80 1.69
CA LYS A 237 -8.53 -11.41 1.88
C LYS A 237 -8.57 -10.27 2.86
N ARG A 238 -8.95 -9.09 2.36
CA ARG A 238 -9.03 -7.87 3.15
C ARG A 238 -10.25 -7.87 4.06
N ASP A 239 -10.10 -7.20 5.21
CA ASP A 239 -11.19 -6.86 6.13
C ASP A 239 -12.06 -8.07 6.52
N ASN A 240 -11.44 -9.23 6.70
CA ASN A 240 -12.15 -10.50 6.90
C ASN A 240 -12.99 -10.56 8.19
N ASN A 241 -12.70 -9.72 9.20
CA ASN A 241 -13.50 -9.56 10.42
C ASN A 241 -14.49 -8.41 10.24
N THR A 242 -15.69 -8.71 9.74
CA THR A 242 -16.72 -7.71 9.44
C THR A 242 -17.14 -6.89 10.65
N LEU A 243 -17.26 -7.52 11.83
CA LEU A 243 -17.62 -6.82 13.07
C LEU A 243 -16.60 -5.76 13.48
N MET A 244 -15.31 -6.09 13.31
CA MET A 244 -14.25 -5.14 13.66
C MET A 244 -14.02 -4.12 12.55
N PHE A 245 -14.25 -4.48 11.30
CA PHE A 245 -14.25 -3.53 10.18
C PHE A 245 -15.31 -2.43 10.38
N GLU A 246 -16.52 -2.79 10.82
CA GLU A 246 -17.57 -1.81 11.14
C GLU A 246 -17.16 -0.84 12.27
N LYS A 247 -16.35 -1.30 13.22
CA LYS A 247 -15.89 -0.50 14.36
C LYS A 247 -14.68 0.39 14.08
N LEU A 248 -13.71 -0.10 13.32
CA LEU A 248 -12.39 0.51 13.18
C LEU A 248 -12.04 0.90 11.74
N GLY A 249 -12.81 0.47 10.74
CA GLY A 249 -12.53 0.71 9.34
C GLY A 249 -11.46 -0.22 8.74
N PRO A 250 -11.01 0.06 7.52
CA PRO A 250 -10.05 -0.75 6.78
C PRO A 250 -8.63 -0.65 7.37
N ASP A 251 -7.76 -1.56 6.94
CA ASP A 251 -6.31 -1.57 7.22
C ASP A 251 -5.93 -1.62 8.72
N THR A 252 -6.78 -2.20 9.55
CA THR A 252 -6.58 -2.29 11.00
C THR A 252 -6.14 -3.69 11.47
N GLY A 253 -5.67 -4.55 10.54
CA GLY A 253 -5.02 -5.83 10.85
C GLY A 253 -5.98 -7.02 10.95
N TYR A 254 -7.05 -7.04 10.16
CA TYR A 254 -8.00 -8.17 10.07
C TYR A 254 -7.87 -8.95 8.78
N ASP A 255 -6.83 -8.69 8.03
CA ASP A 255 -6.56 -9.37 6.78
C ASP A 255 -6.20 -10.83 7.02
N LEU A 256 -6.64 -11.70 6.12
CA LEU A 256 -6.39 -13.12 6.16
C LEU A 256 -5.58 -13.54 4.92
N SER A 257 -4.48 -14.24 5.14
CA SER A 257 -3.76 -14.86 4.03
C SER A 257 -4.57 -16.01 3.44
N LEU A 258 -4.75 -16.03 2.13
CA LEU A 258 -5.43 -17.10 1.40
C LEU A 258 -4.50 -18.23 0.98
N ILE A 259 -3.20 -18.12 1.23
CA ILE A 259 -2.19 -19.07 0.75
C ILE A 259 -2.34 -20.46 1.36
N HIS A 260 -3.00 -20.58 2.50
CA HIS A 260 -3.20 -21.83 3.23
C HIS A 260 -4.67 -22.24 3.37
N ILE A 261 -5.57 -21.62 2.61
CA ILE A 261 -7.01 -21.92 2.63
C ILE A 261 -7.38 -22.73 1.41
#